data_1f0a02dafc68d89b968cdc22f5055dc6
#
_entry.id   1f0a02dafc68d89b968cdc22f5055dc6
#
_cell.length_a   1.000
_cell.length_b   1.000
_cell.length_c   1.000
_cell.angle_alpha   90.00
_cell.angle_beta   90.00
_cell.angle_gamma   90.00
#
_symmetry.space_group_name_H-M   'P 1'
#
loop_
_entity.id
_entity.type
_entity.pdbx_description
1 polymer ?
#
loop_
_entity_poly.entity_id
_entity_poly.type
_entity_poly.pdbx_seq_one_letter_code
_entity_poly.pdbx_strand_id
1 'polypeptide(L)'
;MSCNQKSGNVQLGEATVYLTREITPKALVSIYKALDVPAKGRVAIKMSTGEGSNPNYLKPELVKDLFFEVDGTLVECNTAYSSGPDDLQDDRNTSANHWVVIRRHGFTPLFKVDIMDEEGEMRIPVQDTTHIKYDIVGTHMANYDFMIALNHFKGHPMGGYGGALKNLSIGCGSQNGKAYIHSAGKMEKLDMEKLWTEEFVGDQDGFLESMAAAAQAVVDYFQKKQGIIYISVMNNMSIDCDCVDHPEPVKLEDYGILASTDPVALDQACIDIINQQKVTATNDPTDLLNRIDQQHGVHTIEHAEAIGLGTRKSKLVSIDKQ
;
A
#
# COMPACT_ATOMS: atom_id res chain seq x y z
N MET A 1 -3.61 -21.47 -39.67
CA MET A 1 -3.52 -20.00 -39.74
C MET A 1 -3.03 -19.51 -38.37
N SER A 2 -1.76 -19.12 -38.30
CA SER A 2 -1.10 -18.71 -37.08
C SER A 2 -1.43 -17.24 -36.81
N CYS A 3 -2.17 -16.95 -35.76
CA CYS A 3 -2.41 -15.59 -35.28
C CYS A 3 -1.18 -15.14 -34.51
N ASN A 4 -0.29 -14.40 -35.16
CA ASN A 4 0.78 -13.65 -34.49
C ASN A 4 0.14 -12.45 -33.78
N GLN A 5 -0.16 -12.56 -32.49
CA GLN A 5 -0.37 -11.39 -31.65
C GLN A 5 0.98 -10.72 -31.43
N LYS A 6 1.23 -9.64 -32.16
CA LYS A 6 2.29 -8.69 -31.85
C LYS A 6 1.89 -8.03 -30.52
N SER A 7 2.59 -8.37 -29.43
CA SER A 7 2.64 -7.54 -28.25
C SER A 7 3.29 -6.20 -28.63
N GLY A 8 2.44 -5.21 -28.93
CA GLY A 8 2.91 -3.84 -29.07
C GLY A 8 3.39 -3.38 -27.70
N ASN A 9 4.70 -3.15 -27.54
CA ASN A 9 5.22 -2.39 -26.41
C ASN A 9 4.53 -1.01 -26.43
N VAL A 10 3.52 -0.85 -25.61
CA VAL A 10 2.99 0.49 -25.29
C VAL A 10 4.09 1.16 -24.50
N GLN A 11 4.81 2.09 -25.12
CA GLN A 11 5.80 2.89 -24.45
C GLN A 11 5.03 3.83 -23.51
N LEU A 12 4.91 3.43 -22.23
CA LEU A 12 4.32 4.25 -21.19
C LEU A 12 5.11 5.56 -21.11
N GLY A 13 4.42 6.69 -21.16
CA GLY A 13 5.04 8.01 -21.07
C GLY A 13 5.61 8.27 -19.66
N GLU A 14 6.21 9.44 -19.48
CA GLU A 14 6.64 9.92 -18.17
C GLU A 14 5.40 10.34 -17.34
N ALA A 15 5.28 9.84 -16.10
CA ALA A 15 4.19 10.20 -15.20
C ALA A 15 4.56 11.41 -14.34
N THR A 16 3.58 12.23 -13.96
CA THR A 16 3.79 13.32 -13.00
C THR A 16 3.64 12.81 -11.59
N VAL A 17 4.63 13.10 -10.75
CA VAL A 17 4.57 12.91 -9.29
C VAL A 17 4.66 14.28 -8.63
N TYR A 18 3.58 14.69 -7.98
CA TYR A 18 3.55 15.92 -7.19
C TYR A 18 4.22 15.70 -5.84
N LEU A 19 4.85 16.76 -5.31
CA LEU A 19 5.57 16.74 -4.03
C LEU A 19 5.26 18.00 -3.23
N THR A 20 5.04 17.85 -1.92
CA THR A 20 5.18 18.91 -0.92
C THR A 20 6.10 18.45 0.22
N ARG A 21 6.93 19.37 0.72
CA ARG A 21 7.78 19.13 1.90
C ARG A 21 7.00 19.27 3.21
N GLU A 22 5.83 19.88 3.17
CA GLU A 22 4.97 20.04 4.33
C GLU A 22 4.17 18.77 4.63
N ILE A 23 4.26 18.29 5.88
CA ILE A 23 3.44 17.15 6.36
C ILE A 23 2.41 17.70 7.34
N THR A 24 1.34 18.24 6.79
CA THR A 24 0.21 18.81 7.54
C THR A 24 -1.12 18.38 6.92
N PRO A 25 -2.24 18.43 7.66
CA PRO A 25 -3.57 18.13 7.10
C PRO A 25 -3.89 18.97 5.87
N LYS A 26 -3.50 20.26 5.87
CA LYS A 26 -3.71 21.17 4.74
C LYS A 26 -2.86 20.81 3.53
N ALA A 27 -1.60 20.44 3.75
CA ALA A 27 -0.70 20.00 2.68
C ALA A 27 -1.22 18.72 2.03
N LEU A 28 -1.76 17.77 2.82
CA LEU A 28 -2.37 16.55 2.32
C LEU A 28 -3.58 16.84 1.39
N VAL A 29 -4.43 17.81 1.75
CA VAL A 29 -5.53 18.26 0.89
C VAL A 29 -4.99 19.00 -0.35
N SER A 30 -3.95 19.83 -0.19
CA SER A 30 -3.36 20.58 -1.31
C SER A 30 -2.78 19.66 -2.37
N ILE A 31 -2.05 18.62 -1.96
CA ILE A 31 -1.46 17.67 -2.90
C ILE A 31 -2.53 16.78 -3.56
N TYR A 32 -3.59 16.40 -2.84
CA TYR A 32 -4.76 15.75 -3.43
C TYR A 32 -5.35 16.63 -4.56
N LYS A 33 -5.57 17.91 -4.30
CA LYS A 33 -6.12 18.86 -5.30
C LYS A 33 -5.18 19.07 -6.49
N ALA A 34 -3.87 18.97 -6.30
CA ALA A 34 -2.89 19.10 -7.38
C ALA A 34 -3.00 17.98 -8.43
N LEU A 35 -3.54 16.81 -8.07
CA LEU A 35 -3.80 15.74 -9.03
C LEU A 35 -4.88 16.06 -10.05
N ASP A 36 -5.75 17.02 -9.77
CA ASP A 36 -6.90 17.42 -10.61
C ASP A 36 -7.83 16.25 -10.99
N VAL A 37 -7.92 15.26 -10.10
CA VAL A 37 -8.81 14.09 -10.23
C VAL A 37 -9.77 14.08 -9.05
N PRO A 38 -10.97 14.67 -9.19
CA PRO A 38 -11.90 14.74 -8.08
C PRO A 38 -12.48 13.37 -7.75
N ALA A 39 -12.41 13.00 -6.47
CA ALA A 39 -13.05 11.79 -5.97
C ALA A 39 -14.59 11.90 -6.11
N LYS A 40 -15.23 10.84 -6.62
CA LYS A 40 -16.68 10.83 -6.91
C LYS A 40 -17.34 9.57 -6.40
N GLY A 41 -18.61 9.69 -6.03
CA GLY A 41 -19.40 8.57 -5.52
C GLY A 41 -19.02 8.24 -4.06
N ARG A 42 -19.10 6.98 -3.70
CA ARG A 42 -18.66 6.49 -2.37
C ARG A 42 -17.15 6.30 -2.39
N VAL A 43 -16.46 7.13 -1.62
CA VAL A 43 -15.00 7.21 -1.63
C VAL A 43 -14.40 6.34 -0.53
N ALA A 44 -13.58 5.37 -0.91
CA ALA A 44 -12.71 4.64 0.00
C ALA A 44 -11.38 5.38 0.17
N ILE A 45 -10.94 5.61 1.40
CA ILE A 45 -9.56 6.01 1.71
C ILE A 45 -8.86 4.80 2.29
N LYS A 46 -8.06 4.11 1.45
CA LYS A 46 -7.34 2.90 1.87
C LYS A 46 -6.03 3.27 2.53
N MET A 47 -5.93 2.99 3.80
CA MET A 47 -4.71 3.21 4.58
C MET A 47 -4.51 2.11 5.62
N SER A 48 -3.42 2.17 6.38
CA SER A 48 -3.18 1.31 7.54
C SER A 48 -3.35 2.10 8.83
N THR A 49 -4.13 1.56 9.76
CA THR A 49 -4.30 2.13 11.12
C THR A 49 -3.20 1.69 12.09
N GLY A 50 -2.30 0.81 11.66
CA GLY A 50 -1.19 0.28 12.45
C GLY A 50 -1.59 -0.83 13.43
N GLU A 51 -0.67 -1.69 13.82
CA GLU A 51 -0.85 -2.63 14.94
C GLU A 51 -0.92 -1.88 16.27
N GLY A 52 -1.49 -2.50 17.29
CA GLY A 52 -1.89 -1.82 18.53
C GLY A 52 -0.76 -1.12 19.28
N SER A 53 0.46 -1.65 19.23
CA SER A 53 1.63 -1.04 19.88
C SER A 53 2.57 -0.31 18.91
N ASN A 54 2.26 -0.29 17.60
CA ASN A 54 3.08 0.42 16.62
C ASN A 54 2.88 1.94 16.72
N PRO A 55 3.94 2.76 16.98
CA PRO A 55 3.80 4.20 17.12
C PRO A 55 3.82 4.96 15.79
N ASN A 56 4.23 4.32 14.68
CA ASN A 56 4.66 5.01 13.46
C ASN A 56 3.55 5.22 12.42
N TYR A 57 2.37 4.61 12.59
CA TYR A 57 1.24 4.73 11.64
C TYR A 57 0.81 6.18 11.40
N LEU A 58 0.17 6.44 10.26
CA LEU A 58 -0.38 7.77 9.93
C LEU A 58 -1.47 8.16 10.93
N LYS A 59 -1.24 9.28 11.63
CA LYS A 59 -2.13 9.71 12.72
C LYS A 59 -3.45 10.29 12.20
N PRO A 60 -4.56 10.09 12.94
CA PRO A 60 -5.87 10.65 12.59
C PRO A 60 -5.84 12.17 12.32
N GLU A 61 -5.04 12.90 13.11
CA GLU A 61 -4.91 14.35 12.99
C GLU A 61 -4.36 14.77 11.63
N LEU A 62 -3.45 13.98 11.05
CA LEU A 62 -2.88 14.27 9.73
C LEU A 62 -3.91 14.06 8.60
N VAL A 63 -4.69 12.98 8.70
CA VAL A 63 -5.55 12.56 7.59
C VAL A 63 -6.94 13.18 7.59
N LYS A 64 -7.34 13.83 8.69
CA LYS A 64 -8.72 14.30 8.92
C LYS A 64 -9.23 15.26 7.85
N ASP A 65 -8.42 16.22 7.42
CA ASP A 65 -8.88 17.24 6.48
C ASP A 65 -9.14 16.66 5.08
N LEU A 66 -8.32 15.69 4.64
CA LEU A 66 -8.57 14.95 3.40
C LEU A 66 -9.86 14.12 3.50
N PHE A 67 -10.06 13.50 4.66
CA PHE A 67 -11.24 12.68 4.93
C PHE A 67 -12.54 13.47 4.77
N PHE A 68 -12.59 14.66 5.38
CA PHE A 68 -13.75 15.55 5.28
C PHE A 68 -13.86 16.20 3.90
N GLU A 69 -12.76 16.52 3.24
CA GLU A 69 -12.75 17.10 1.89
C GLU A 69 -13.47 16.20 0.88
N VAL A 70 -13.32 14.87 1.00
CA VAL A 70 -13.89 13.92 0.03
C VAL A 70 -15.12 13.16 0.56
N ASP A 71 -15.59 13.45 1.77
CA ASP A 71 -16.62 12.67 2.50
C ASP A 71 -16.34 11.15 2.45
N GLY A 72 -15.08 10.78 2.74
CA GLY A 72 -14.57 9.43 2.56
C GLY A 72 -14.99 8.47 3.68
N THR A 73 -14.70 7.19 3.45
CA THR A 73 -14.69 6.12 4.45
C THR A 73 -13.29 5.54 4.53
N LEU A 74 -12.69 5.50 5.72
CA LEU A 74 -11.44 4.80 5.94
C LEU A 74 -11.68 3.30 5.75
N VAL A 75 -10.88 2.65 4.90
CA VAL A 75 -11.04 1.23 4.62
C VAL A 75 -9.75 0.47 4.88
N GLU A 76 -9.88 -0.70 5.51
CA GLU A 76 -8.81 -1.67 5.75
C GLU A 76 -9.29 -3.10 5.51
N CYS A 77 -8.37 -4.07 5.59
CA CYS A 77 -8.65 -5.48 5.76
C CYS A 77 -7.87 -6.02 6.96
N ASN A 78 -8.38 -7.08 7.56
CA ASN A 78 -7.71 -7.77 8.66
C ASN A 78 -6.31 -8.25 8.25
N THR A 79 -5.35 -8.29 9.18
CA THR A 79 -4.04 -8.91 8.96
C THR A 79 -4.18 -10.43 8.89
N ALA A 80 -3.24 -11.10 8.20
CA ALA A 80 -3.33 -12.55 8.02
C ALA A 80 -2.93 -13.32 9.28
N TYR A 81 -2.08 -12.74 10.12
CA TYR A 81 -1.52 -13.39 11.31
C TYR A 81 -1.24 -12.35 12.40
N SER A 82 -1.07 -12.84 13.62
CA SER A 82 -0.62 -12.06 14.76
C SER A 82 0.86 -11.72 14.63
N SER A 83 1.24 -10.50 14.99
CA SER A 83 2.64 -10.05 15.03
C SER A 83 3.31 -10.25 16.40
N GLY A 84 2.56 -10.68 17.41
CA GLY A 84 3.06 -10.88 18.76
C GLY A 84 2.55 -12.17 19.43
N PRO A 85 3.32 -12.74 20.35
CA PRO A 85 3.00 -14.05 20.91
C PRO A 85 1.90 -14.05 21.98
N ASP A 86 1.56 -12.92 22.60
CA ASP A 86 0.84 -12.99 23.88
C ASP A 86 -0.29 -11.96 24.10
N ASP A 87 -0.52 -10.98 23.23
CA ASP A 87 -1.60 -10.02 23.44
C ASP A 87 -2.55 -9.95 22.23
N LEU A 88 -3.52 -10.86 22.25
CA LEU A 88 -4.56 -11.01 21.21
C LEU A 88 -5.40 -9.74 20.97
N GLN A 89 -5.30 -8.72 21.82
CA GLN A 89 -6.06 -7.48 21.67
C GLN A 89 -5.30 -6.40 20.88
N ASP A 90 -4.02 -6.60 20.63
CA ASP A 90 -3.18 -5.66 19.88
C ASP A 90 -3.06 -6.01 18.39
N ASP A 91 -3.57 -7.19 18.00
CA ASP A 91 -3.55 -7.68 16.63
C ASP A 91 -4.79 -7.31 15.84
N ARG A 92 -4.61 -7.05 14.55
CA ARG A 92 -5.69 -6.82 13.60
C ARG A 92 -6.08 -8.09 12.82
N ASN A 93 -5.78 -9.27 13.34
CA ASN A 93 -6.05 -10.56 12.69
C ASN A 93 -7.49 -11.06 12.83
N THR A 94 -8.29 -10.39 13.63
CA THR A 94 -9.76 -10.57 13.71
C THR A 94 -10.44 -9.22 13.65
N SER A 95 -11.63 -9.14 13.07
CA SER A 95 -12.38 -7.88 13.03
C SER A 95 -12.66 -7.33 14.42
N ALA A 96 -12.93 -8.20 15.40
CA ALA A 96 -13.17 -7.79 16.79
C ALA A 96 -11.96 -7.03 17.38
N ASN A 97 -10.76 -7.59 17.26
CA ASN A 97 -9.52 -6.97 17.72
C ASN A 97 -9.16 -5.74 16.88
N HIS A 98 -9.32 -5.83 15.57
CA HIS A 98 -9.07 -4.71 14.65
C HIS A 98 -9.91 -3.48 15.03
N TRP A 99 -11.20 -3.67 15.36
CA TRP A 99 -12.05 -2.58 15.89
C TRP A 99 -11.54 -2.02 17.23
N VAL A 100 -10.89 -2.81 18.08
CA VAL A 100 -10.24 -2.33 19.31
C VAL A 100 -9.07 -1.43 18.98
N VAL A 101 -8.19 -1.86 18.07
CA VAL A 101 -7.02 -1.07 17.61
C VAL A 101 -7.45 0.24 16.95
N ILE A 102 -8.42 0.21 16.03
CA ILE A 102 -8.98 1.40 15.37
C ILE A 102 -9.47 2.44 16.40
N ARG A 103 -10.18 1.99 17.44
CA ARG A 103 -10.64 2.89 18.53
C ARG A 103 -9.49 3.41 19.37
N ARG A 104 -8.54 2.55 19.76
CA ARG A 104 -7.35 2.92 20.56
C ARG A 104 -6.51 3.95 19.85
N HIS A 105 -6.34 3.83 18.55
CA HIS A 105 -5.58 4.76 17.73
C HIS A 105 -6.34 6.04 17.38
N GLY A 106 -7.59 6.21 17.85
CA GLY A 106 -8.36 7.44 17.73
C GLY A 106 -9.04 7.66 16.40
N PHE A 107 -9.12 6.65 15.53
CA PHE A 107 -9.82 6.77 14.25
C PHE A 107 -11.33 6.85 14.42
N THR A 108 -11.89 6.16 15.41
CA THR A 108 -13.31 6.31 15.77
C THR A 108 -13.46 7.05 17.11
N PRO A 109 -14.44 7.93 17.29
CA PRO A 109 -15.57 8.20 16.39
C PRO A 109 -15.30 9.28 15.33
N LEU A 110 -14.05 9.66 15.10
CA LEU A 110 -13.70 10.77 14.21
C LEU A 110 -14.07 10.49 12.74
N PHE A 111 -13.89 9.25 12.28
CA PHE A 111 -14.12 8.83 10.90
C PHE A 111 -15.18 7.74 10.78
N LYS A 112 -15.79 7.65 9.58
CA LYS A 112 -16.43 6.43 9.12
C LYS A 112 -15.30 5.43 8.81
N VAL A 113 -15.37 4.24 9.37
CA VAL A 113 -14.38 3.17 9.15
C VAL A 113 -15.10 1.90 8.70
N ASP A 114 -14.45 1.14 7.81
CA ASP A 114 -14.96 -0.11 7.28
C ASP A 114 -13.81 -1.13 7.17
N ILE A 115 -13.98 -2.31 7.77
CA ILE A 115 -13.10 -3.45 7.59
C ILE A 115 -13.66 -4.26 6.42
N MET A 116 -13.06 -4.12 5.25
CA MET A 116 -13.64 -4.59 3.98
C MET A 116 -13.86 -6.11 3.93
N ASP A 117 -13.12 -6.89 4.69
CA ASP A 117 -13.22 -8.35 4.77
C ASP A 117 -13.96 -8.87 6.02
N GLU A 118 -14.63 -7.98 6.78
CA GLU A 118 -15.38 -8.36 7.98
C GLU A 118 -16.55 -9.32 7.68
N GLU A 119 -17.24 -9.11 6.57
CA GLU A 119 -18.38 -9.92 6.13
C GLU A 119 -18.01 -10.95 5.04
N GLY A 120 -16.71 -11.12 4.75
CA GLY A 120 -16.24 -12.11 3.80
C GLY A 120 -15.34 -11.56 2.70
N GLU A 121 -15.11 -12.39 1.70
CA GLU A 121 -14.16 -12.13 0.62
C GLU A 121 -14.78 -12.39 -0.75
N MET A 122 -14.24 -11.72 -1.77
CA MET A 122 -14.58 -11.94 -3.17
C MET A 122 -13.33 -12.04 -4.04
N ARG A 123 -13.46 -12.70 -5.17
CA ARG A 123 -12.39 -12.82 -6.17
C ARG A 123 -12.56 -11.77 -7.25
N ILE A 124 -11.48 -11.08 -7.57
CA ILE A 124 -11.41 -10.17 -8.71
C ILE A 124 -10.37 -10.68 -9.72
N PRO A 125 -10.60 -10.46 -11.04
CA PRO A 125 -9.71 -10.98 -12.07
C PRO A 125 -8.36 -10.25 -12.05
N VAL A 126 -7.27 -11.00 -12.23
CA VAL A 126 -5.93 -10.50 -12.52
C VAL A 126 -5.65 -10.62 -14.03
N GLN A 127 -4.77 -9.76 -14.56
CA GLN A 127 -4.32 -9.86 -15.96
C GLN A 127 -3.09 -10.77 -16.05
N ASP A 128 -2.12 -10.59 -15.17
CA ASP A 128 -0.96 -11.47 -15.07
C ASP A 128 -1.27 -12.66 -14.17
N THR A 129 -1.39 -13.84 -14.79
CA THR A 129 -1.74 -15.10 -14.12
C THR A 129 -0.53 -16.01 -13.89
N THR A 130 0.69 -15.45 -13.89
CA THR A 130 1.93 -16.22 -13.73
C THR A 130 1.94 -16.97 -12.39
N HIS A 131 1.59 -16.30 -11.32
CA HIS A 131 1.59 -16.88 -9.96
C HIS A 131 0.18 -17.02 -9.40
N ILE A 132 -0.62 -15.96 -9.43
CA ILE A 132 -1.99 -15.93 -8.92
C ILE A 132 -3.00 -15.89 -10.07
N LYS A 133 -4.14 -16.57 -9.92
CA LYS A 133 -5.18 -16.64 -10.97
C LYS A 133 -6.27 -15.59 -10.81
N TYR A 134 -6.38 -15.01 -9.65
CA TYR A 134 -7.30 -13.96 -9.23
C TYR A 134 -6.74 -13.34 -7.97
N ASP A 135 -7.19 -12.15 -7.62
CA ASP A 135 -6.95 -11.58 -6.31
C ASP A 135 -8.15 -11.82 -5.40
N ILE A 136 -7.92 -12.02 -4.10
CA ILE A 136 -8.96 -12.28 -3.09
C ILE A 136 -9.02 -11.09 -2.15
N VAL A 137 -10.04 -10.27 -2.31
CA VAL A 137 -10.23 -9.01 -1.60
C VAL A 137 -11.45 -9.04 -0.69
N GLY A 138 -11.56 -8.10 0.24
CA GLY A 138 -12.75 -7.99 1.08
C GLY A 138 -14.01 -7.65 0.27
N THR A 139 -15.15 -8.27 0.61
CA THR A 139 -16.44 -8.07 -0.10
C THR A 139 -16.89 -6.62 -0.11
N HIS A 140 -16.60 -5.85 0.95
CA HIS A 140 -17.02 -4.46 1.06
C HIS A 140 -16.31 -3.53 0.06
N MET A 141 -15.23 -3.95 -0.59
CA MET A 141 -14.64 -3.19 -1.69
C MET A 141 -15.66 -2.88 -2.80
N ALA A 142 -16.68 -3.74 -2.96
CA ALA A 142 -17.78 -3.52 -3.90
C ALA A 142 -18.65 -2.31 -3.55
N ASN A 143 -18.64 -1.87 -2.31
CA ASN A 143 -19.43 -0.73 -1.83
C ASN A 143 -18.89 0.62 -2.30
N TYR A 144 -17.67 0.70 -2.83
CA TYR A 144 -17.01 1.94 -3.16
C TYR A 144 -16.92 2.16 -4.67
N ASP A 145 -16.96 3.43 -5.06
CA ASP A 145 -16.92 3.86 -6.46
C ASP A 145 -15.55 4.45 -6.82
N PHE A 146 -14.87 5.07 -5.87
CA PHE A 146 -13.55 5.68 -6.01
C PHE A 146 -12.65 5.28 -4.86
N MET A 147 -11.33 5.12 -5.11
CA MET A 147 -10.34 4.85 -4.07
C MET A 147 -9.25 5.91 -4.03
N ILE A 148 -8.91 6.37 -2.84
CA ILE A 148 -7.67 7.07 -2.53
C ILE A 148 -6.78 6.08 -1.79
N ALA A 149 -5.74 5.56 -2.44
CA ALA A 149 -4.71 4.79 -1.76
C ALA A 149 -3.79 5.75 -1.02
N LEU A 150 -4.04 5.93 0.27
CA LEU A 150 -3.24 6.75 1.16
C LEU A 150 -2.19 5.87 1.83
N ASN A 151 -0.96 5.99 1.39
CA ASN A 151 0.11 5.09 1.77
C ASN A 151 1.02 5.76 2.81
N HIS A 152 1.42 5.02 3.82
CA HIS A 152 2.56 5.36 4.65
C HIS A 152 3.79 4.68 4.02
N PHE A 153 4.75 5.48 3.49
CA PHE A 153 5.97 4.92 2.91
C PHE A 153 6.98 4.57 4.00
N LYS A 154 7.46 3.34 4.02
CA LYS A 154 8.39 2.78 5.01
C LYS A 154 8.99 1.46 4.54
N GLY A 155 9.85 0.85 5.35
CA GLY A 155 10.33 -0.52 5.14
C GLY A 155 9.24 -1.57 5.32
N HIS A 156 9.57 -2.79 4.90
CA HIS A 156 8.73 -3.97 5.12
C HIS A 156 9.58 -5.23 5.23
N PRO A 157 9.36 -6.09 6.24
CA PRO A 157 10.21 -7.26 6.49
C PRO A 157 10.24 -8.26 5.33
N MET A 158 9.15 -8.43 4.58
CA MET A 158 9.08 -9.39 3.47
C MET A 158 9.18 -8.70 2.09
N GLY A 159 8.50 -7.58 1.87
CA GLY A 159 8.46 -6.92 0.56
C GLY A 159 9.53 -5.84 0.35
N GLY A 160 10.46 -5.67 1.29
CA GLY A 160 11.50 -4.64 1.26
C GLY A 160 10.99 -3.25 1.65
N TYR A 161 9.90 -2.79 1.06
CA TYR A 161 9.23 -1.54 1.38
C TYR A 161 7.70 -1.69 1.37
N GLY A 162 7.02 -0.72 1.98
CA GLY A 162 5.58 -0.53 1.90
C GLY A 162 5.25 0.82 1.25
N GLY A 163 4.57 0.78 0.12
CA GLY A 163 4.12 1.94 -0.66
C GLY A 163 2.75 1.69 -1.27
N ALA A 164 2.47 2.32 -2.42
CA ALA A 164 1.19 2.20 -3.11
C ALA A 164 0.92 0.76 -3.57
N LEU A 165 1.89 0.10 -4.20
CA LEU A 165 1.73 -1.27 -4.71
C LEU A 165 1.37 -2.24 -3.60
N LYS A 166 2.07 -2.17 -2.45
CA LYS A 166 1.76 -3.01 -1.30
C LYS A 166 0.40 -2.68 -0.66
N ASN A 167 0.05 -1.40 -0.56
CA ASN A 167 -1.23 -1.00 0.02
C ASN A 167 -2.42 -1.46 -0.83
N LEU A 168 -2.26 -1.47 -2.14
CA LEU A 168 -3.27 -1.99 -3.08
C LEU A 168 -3.38 -3.51 -3.01
N SER A 169 -2.27 -4.24 -3.07
CA SER A 169 -2.25 -5.71 -3.07
C SER A 169 -2.54 -6.28 -1.68
N ILE A 170 -1.54 -6.29 -0.81
CA ILE A 170 -1.66 -6.85 0.55
C ILE A 170 -2.69 -6.07 1.38
N GLY A 171 -2.76 -4.75 1.23
CA GLY A 171 -3.68 -3.91 1.99
C GLY A 171 -5.16 -4.15 1.67
N CYS A 172 -5.52 -4.43 0.43
CA CYS A 172 -6.90 -4.74 0.00
C CYS A 172 -7.23 -6.23 0.06
N GLY A 173 -6.22 -7.10 0.08
CA GLY A 173 -6.42 -8.55 0.21
C GLY A 173 -7.12 -8.92 1.51
N SER A 174 -8.05 -9.88 1.45
CA SER A 174 -8.55 -10.56 2.65
C SER A 174 -7.42 -11.35 3.32
N GLN A 175 -7.68 -11.98 4.46
CA GLN A 175 -6.68 -12.84 5.10
C GLN A 175 -6.20 -13.96 4.15
N ASN A 176 -7.12 -14.60 3.43
CA ASN A 176 -6.78 -15.60 2.42
C ASN A 176 -6.06 -14.96 1.22
N GLY A 177 -6.46 -13.76 0.79
CA GLY A 177 -5.78 -13.01 -0.27
C GLY A 177 -4.34 -12.68 0.07
N LYS A 178 -4.10 -12.24 1.30
CA LYS A 178 -2.73 -12.01 1.80
C LYS A 178 -1.88 -13.28 1.76
N ALA A 179 -2.43 -14.41 2.23
CA ALA A 179 -1.75 -15.70 2.19
C ALA A 179 -1.46 -16.14 0.76
N TYR A 180 -2.42 -15.95 -0.15
CA TYR A 180 -2.30 -16.31 -1.56
C TYR A 180 -1.22 -15.52 -2.28
N ILE A 181 -1.16 -14.20 -2.03
CA ILE A 181 -0.12 -13.32 -2.60
C ILE A 181 1.26 -13.67 -2.01
N HIS A 182 1.39 -13.76 -0.67
CA HIS A 182 2.68 -14.03 -0.02
C HIS A 182 3.30 -15.37 -0.41
N SER A 183 2.47 -16.35 -0.73
CA SER A 183 2.92 -17.68 -1.15
C SER A 183 3.12 -17.84 -2.65
N ALA A 184 3.09 -16.74 -3.42
CA ALA A 184 3.13 -16.81 -4.89
C ALA A 184 2.08 -17.80 -5.46
N GLY A 185 0.83 -17.71 -4.97
CA GLY A 185 -0.28 -18.53 -5.43
C GLY A 185 -0.38 -19.94 -4.87
N LYS A 186 0.48 -20.34 -3.93
CA LYS A 186 0.50 -21.72 -3.39
C LYS A 186 -0.48 -21.92 -2.24
N MET A 187 -0.83 -20.86 -1.49
CA MET A 187 -1.71 -20.92 -0.32
C MET A 187 -2.97 -20.06 -0.53
N GLU A 188 -3.97 -20.60 -1.20
CA GLU A 188 -5.25 -19.90 -1.46
C GLU A 188 -6.10 -19.71 -0.19
N LYS A 189 -5.94 -20.58 0.78
CA LYS A 189 -6.58 -20.51 2.08
C LYS A 189 -5.52 -20.48 3.16
N LEU A 190 -5.63 -19.47 4.04
CA LEU A 190 -4.68 -19.31 5.14
C LEU A 190 -4.61 -20.56 6.01
N ASP A 191 -3.42 -21.10 6.14
CA ASP A 191 -3.07 -22.25 6.98
C ASP A 191 -1.96 -21.83 7.96
N MET A 192 -2.35 -21.69 9.24
CA MET A 192 -1.42 -21.21 10.28
C MET A 192 -0.26 -22.17 10.56
N GLU A 193 -0.42 -23.49 10.25
CA GLU A 193 0.66 -24.48 10.43
C GLU A 193 1.74 -24.35 9.35
N LYS A 194 1.36 -23.80 8.18
CA LYS A 194 2.26 -23.60 7.05
C LYS A 194 2.86 -22.20 6.99
N LEU A 195 2.38 -21.28 7.80
CA LEU A 195 2.99 -19.95 7.92
C LEU A 195 4.47 -20.08 8.25
N TRP A 196 5.30 -19.29 7.60
CA TRP A 196 6.77 -19.25 7.78
C TRP A 196 7.52 -20.51 7.32
N THR A 197 6.86 -21.48 6.69
CA THR A 197 7.53 -22.58 6.02
C THR A 197 8.09 -22.12 4.67
N GLU A 198 9.04 -22.88 4.10
CA GLU A 198 9.58 -22.62 2.77
C GLU A 198 8.49 -22.63 1.68
N GLU A 199 7.41 -23.40 1.86
CA GLU A 199 6.25 -23.39 0.97
C GLU A 199 5.58 -22.01 0.91
N PHE A 200 5.57 -21.29 2.04
CA PHE A 200 4.92 -19.98 2.16
C PHE A 200 5.86 -18.84 1.76
N VAL A 201 7.13 -18.87 2.19
CA VAL A 201 8.08 -17.74 2.02
C VAL A 201 9.23 -18.02 1.06
N GLY A 202 9.29 -19.21 0.48
CA GLY A 202 10.45 -19.68 -0.29
C GLY A 202 10.57 -19.12 -1.71
N ASP A 203 9.60 -18.32 -2.18
CA ASP A 203 9.60 -17.73 -3.51
C ASP A 203 9.47 -16.21 -3.43
N GLN A 204 10.59 -15.55 -3.15
CA GLN A 204 10.62 -14.11 -2.92
C GLN A 204 10.17 -13.31 -4.14
N ASP A 205 10.72 -13.61 -5.32
CA ASP A 205 10.38 -12.88 -6.54
C ASP A 205 8.94 -13.18 -6.98
N GLY A 206 8.50 -14.44 -6.89
CA GLY A 206 7.11 -14.81 -7.14
C GLY A 206 6.11 -14.11 -6.22
N PHE A 207 6.46 -13.88 -4.95
CA PHE A 207 5.68 -13.05 -4.03
C PHE A 207 5.58 -11.59 -4.50
N LEU A 208 6.71 -10.99 -4.88
CA LEU A 208 6.77 -9.59 -5.35
C LEU A 208 6.01 -9.40 -6.66
N GLU A 209 6.10 -10.35 -7.58
CA GLU A 209 5.33 -10.38 -8.84
C GLU A 209 3.82 -10.56 -8.57
N SER A 210 3.46 -11.43 -7.62
CA SER A 210 2.07 -11.59 -7.17
C SER A 210 1.50 -10.30 -6.56
N MET A 211 2.31 -9.53 -5.81
CA MET A 211 1.91 -8.21 -5.32
C MET A 211 1.62 -7.25 -6.47
N ALA A 212 2.47 -7.21 -7.50
CA ALA A 212 2.25 -6.37 -8.67
C ALA A 212 0.96 -6.74 -9.41
N ALA A 213 0.73 -8.04 -9.64
CA ALA A 213 -0.48 -8.55 -10.30
C ALA A 213 -1.77 -8.23 -9.50
N ALA A 214 -1.74 -8.42 -8.18
CA ALA A 214 -2.86 -8.08 -7.29
C ALA A 214 -3.11 -6.57 -7.24
N ALA A 215 -2.06 -5.74 -7.17
CA ALA A 215 -2.20 -4.29 -7.24
C ALA A 215 -2.85 -3.85 -8.56
N GLN A 216 -2.46 -4.44 -9.69
CA GLN A 216 -3.08 -4.20 -11.01
C GLN A 216 -4.57 -4.57 -10.99
N ALA A 217 -4.95 -5.69 -10.38
CA ALA A 217 -6.35 -6.10 -10.28
C ALA A 217 -7.22 -5.08 -9.53
N VAL A 218 -6.72 -4.51 -8.43
CA VAL A 218 -7.42 -3.47 -7.67
C VAL A 218 -7.51 -2.17 -8.49
N VAL A 219 -6.44 -1.78 -9.18
CA VAL A 219 -6.44 -0.61 -10.06
C VAL A 219 -7.47 -0.76 -11.17
N ASP A 220 -7.46 -1.90 -11.87
CA ASP A 220 -8.42 -2.21 -12.94
C ASP A 220 -9.87 -2.21 -12.45
N TYR A 221 -10.08 -2.68 -11.22
CA TYR A 221 -11.40 -2.70 -10.60
C TYR A 221 -11.96 -1.28 -10.41
N PHE A 222 -11.17 -0.35 -9.89
CA PHE A 222 -11.61 1.02 -9.66
C PHE A 222 -11.58 1.89 -10.91
N GLN A 223 -10.70 1.64 -11.87
CA GLN A 223 -10.72 2.34 -13.17
C GLN A 223 -12.00 2.07 -13.97
N LYS A 224 -12.62 0.91 -13.80
CA LYS A 224 -13.93 0.59 -14.39
C LYS A 224 -15.10 1.28 -13.68
N LYS A 225 -14.86 1.93 -12.54
CA LYS A 225 -15.84 2.69 -11.75
C LYS A 225 -15.57 4.20 -11.92
N GLN A 226 -15.25 4.92 -10.85
CA GLN A 226 -14.99 6.37 -10.88
C GLN A 226 -13.51 6.73 -10.80
N GLY A 227 -12.64 5.75 -10.54
CA GLY A 227 -11.19 5.91 -10.56
C GLY A 227 -10.49 5.63 -9.25
N ILE A 228 -9.18 5.85 -9.30
CA ILE A 228 -8.25 5.64 -8.17
C ILE A 228 -7.09 6.61 -8.29
N ILE A 229 -6.61 7.11 -7.16
CA ILE A 229 -5.40 7.94 -7.04
C ILE A 229 -4.53 7.46 -5.88
N TYR A 230 -3.30 7.90 -5.87
CA TYR A 230 -2.29 7.43 -4.91
C TYR A 230 -1.59 8.59 -4.24
N ILE A 231 -1.48 8.53 -2.92
CA ILE A 231 -0.78 9.52 -2.10
C ILE A 231 0.13 8.75 -1.15
N SER A 232 1.41 9.09 -1.09
CA SER A 232 2.40 8.50 -0.18
C SER A 232 2.92 9.55 0.79
N VAL A 233 2.79 9.28 2.09
CA VAL A 233 3.36 10.11 3.15
C VAL A 233 4.68 9.49 3.60
N MET A 234 5.76 10.26 3.50
CA MET A 234 7.11 9.87 3.87
C MET A 234 7.49 10.51 5.21
N ASN A 235 6.88 10.01 6.28
CA ASN A 235 7.18 10.39 7.65
C ASN A 235 7.31 9.14 8.53
N ASN A 236 7.99 9.25 9.65
CA ASN A 236 8.22 8.12 10.57
C ASN A 236 8.64 6.83 9.83
N MET A 237 9.52 6.96 8.85
CA MET A 237 9.92 5.87 7.96
C MET A 237 10.82 4.86 8.68
N SER A 238 10.19 3.93 9.42
CA SER A 238 10.86 2.79 10.03
C SER A 238 11.29 1.76 8.97
N ILE A 239 12.26 0.91 9.27
CA ILE A 239 12.59 -0.26 8.45
C ILE A 239 11.49 -1.32 8.49
N ASP A 240 10.60 -1.22 9.46
CA ASP A 240 9.47 -2.13 9.64
C ASP A 240 8.15 -1.48 9.24
N CYS A 241 7.19 -2.33 8.92
CA CYS A 241 5.85 -1.94 8.49
C CYS A 241 4.96 -1.58 9.69
N ASP A 242 3.87 -0.83 9.44
CA ASP A 242 2.81 -0.60 10.42
C ASP A 242 2.14 -1.91 10.91
N CYS A 243 2.38 -3.03 10.22
CA CYS A 243 1.93 -4.35 10.61
C CYS A 243 2.89 -5.08 11.57
N VAL A 244 3.94 -4.42 12.04
CA VAL A 244 4.86 -4.91 13.08
C VAL A 244 4.54 -4.17 14.37
N ASP A 245 4.32 -4.89 15.44
CA ASP A 245 3.86 -4.35 16.71
C ASP A 245 4.92 -3.48 17.40
N HIS A 246 6.15 -3.97 17.44
CA HIS A 246 7.31 -3.30 18.00
C HIS A 246 8.36 -3.04 16.92
N PRO A 247 8.15 -1.99 16.07
CA PRO A 247 9.07 -1.70 14.99
C PRO A 247 10.42 -1.16 15.52
N GLU A 248 11.46 -1.36 14.73
CA GLU A 248 12.75 -0.73 14.98
C GLU A 248 12.64 0.80 14.99
N PRO A 249 13.50 1.49 15.74
CA PRO A 249 13.49 2.94 15.80
C PRO A 249 13.64 3.59 14.43
N VAL A 250 12.90 4.68 14.22
CA VAL A 250 13.03 5.51 13.01
C VAL A 250 14.39 6.21 13.01
N LYS A 251 15.13 6.06 11.91
CA LYS A 251 16.45 6.69 11.70
C LYS A 251 16.45 7.73 10.58
N LEU A 252 15.36 7.83 9.83
CA LEU A 252 15.22 8.80 8.75
C LEU A 252 14.42 10.02 9.21
N GLU A 253 14.84 11.18 8.73
CA GLU A 253 14.03 12.39 8.83
C GLU A 253 12.80 12.31 7.91
N ASP A 254 11.71 12.94 8.33
CA ASP A 254 10.52 13.09 7.52
C ASP A 254 10.82 13.83 6.22
N TYR A 255 10.28 13.36 5.12
CA TYR A 255 10.58 13.97 3.82
C TYR A 255 9.46 14.84 3.28
N GLY A 256 8.23 14.37 3.28
CA GLY A 256 7.10 15.09 2.69
C GLY A 256 5.97 14.16 2.26
N ILE A 257 5.11 14.70 1.40
CA ILE A 257 3.98 13.97 0.82
C ILE A 257 4.12 14.00 -0.70
N LEU A 258 3.97 12.83 -1.32
CA LEU A 258 3.98 12.66 -2.77
C LEU A 258 2.61 12.17 -3.24
N ALA A 259 2.21 12.55 -4.47
CA ALA A 259 0.97 12.05 -5.06
C ALA A 259 1.10 11.88 -6.57
N SER A 260 0.45 10.85 -7.11
CA SER A 260 0.40 10.57 -8.54
C SER A 260 -0.90 9.86 -8.92
N THR A 261 -1.22 9.86 -10.21
CA THR A 261 -2.22 8.97 -10.81
C THR A 261 -1.62 7.64 -11.31
N ASP A 262 -0.30 7.46 -11.11
CA ASP A 262 0.45 6.24 -11.46
C ASP A 262 1.11 5.68 -10.20
N PRO A 263 0.73 4.48 -9.73
CA PRO A 263 1.27 3.92 -8.48
C PRO A 263 2.72 3.46 -8.61
N VAL A 264 3.14 3.07 -9.83
CA VAL A 264 4.50 2.61 -10.12
C VAL A 264 5.46 3.79 -10.07
N ALA A 265 5.09 4.90 -10.72
CA ALA A 265 5.86 6.14 -10.69
C ALA A 265 5.97 6.72 -9.28
N LEU A 266 4.89 6.63 -8.49
CA LEU A 266 4.87 7.11 -7.12
C LEU A 266 5.84 6.33 -6.23
N ASP A 267 5.79 5.00 -6.26
CA ASP A 267 6.67 4.15 -5.45
C ASP A 267 8.12 4.29 -5.89
N GLN A 268 8.40 4.34 -7.21
CA GLN A 268 9.75 4.59 -7.72
C GLN A 268 10.30 5.94 -7.24
N ALA A 269 9.49 7.01 -7.31
CA ALA A 269 9.91 8.34 -6.85
C ALA A 269 10.24 8.35 -5.34
N CYS A 270 9.47 7.64 -4.52
CA CYS A 270 9.76 7.50 -3.09
C CYS A 270 11.12 6.80 -2.86
N ILE A 271 11.38 5.70 -3.57
CA ILE A 271 12.67 4.97 -3.49
C ILE A 271 13.82 5.85 -3.97
N ASP A 272 13.65 6.55 -5.09
CA ASP A 272 14.70 7.45 -5.62
C ASP A 272 15.06 8.55 -4.62
N ILE A 273 14.05 9.07 -3.90
CA ILE A 273 14.25 10.06 -2.84
C ILE A 273 15.09 9.47 -1.69
N ILE A 274 14.75 8.25 -1.23
CA ILE A 274 15.53 7.60 -0.16
C ILE A 274 16.96 7.33 -0.60
N ASN A 275 17.18 6.88 -1.85
CA ASN A 275 18.52 6.66 -2.41
C ASN A 275 19.37 7.95 -2.47
N GLN A 276 18.75 9.12 -2.57
CA GLN A 276 19.44 10.41 -2.60
C GLN A 276 19.71 11.00 -1.21
N GLN A 277 19.15 10.40 -0.14
CA GLN A 277 19.38 10.86 1.22
C GLN A 277 20.84 10.64 1.64
N LYS A 278 21.38 11.60 2.37
CA LYS A 278 22.74 11.51 2.91
C LYS A 278 22.68 11.09 4.38
N VAL A 279 23.65 10.30 4.77
CA VAL A 279 23.87 10.00 6.19
C VAL A 279 24.33 11.26 6.91
N THR A 280 23.62 11.62 7.96
CA THR A 280 23.93 12.74 8.88
C THR A 280 23.78 12.25 10.32
N ALA A 281 23.90 13.13 11.30
CA ALA A 281 23.67 12.78 12.71
C ALA A 281 22.20 12.42 13.03
N THR A 282 21.26 12.89 12.21
CA THR A 282 19.80 12.75 12.45
C THR A 282 19.08 12.00 11.33
N ASN A 283 19.79 11.66 10.25
CA ASN A 283 19.19 10.99 9.09
C ASN A 283 20.11 9.87 8.59
N ASP A 284 19.65 8.62 8.67
CA ASP A 284 20.39 7.46 8.18
C ASP A 284 19.47 6.51 7.38
N PRO A 285 19.53 6.54 6.05
CA PRO A 285 18.74 5.68 5.18
C PRO A 285 19.30 4.26 5.05
N THR A 286 20.47 3.95 5.61
CA THR A 286 21.24 2.73 5.33
C THR A 286 20.43 1.47 5.61
N ASP A 287 19.77 1.39 6.77
CA ASP A 287 19.02 0.19 7.14
C ASP A 287 17.80 -0.04 6.25
N LEU A 288 17.09 1.04 5.87
CA LEU A 288 15.95 0.96 4.96
C LEU A 288 16.40 0.53 3.56
N LEU A 289 17.47 1.11 3.04
CA LEU A 289 18.03 0.73 1.73
C LEU A 289 18.49 -0.73 1.73
N ASN A 290 19.19 -1.17 2.78
CA ASN A 290 19.60 -2.56 2.94
C ASN A 290 18.39 -3.51 2.98
N ARG A 291 17.29 -3.13 3.66
CA ARG A 291 16.06 -3.92 3.70
C ARG A 291 15.42 -4.02 2.32
N ILE A 292 15.36 -2.94 1.56
CA ILE A 292 14.83 -2.91 0.19
C ILE A 292 15.67 -3.83 -0.71
N ASP A 293 17.00 -3.77 -0.61
CA ASP A 293 17.91 -4.59 -1.42
C ASP A 293 17.82 -6.08 -1.04
N GLN A 294 17.92 -6.41 0.24
CA GLN A 294 17.88 -7.79 0.74
C GLN A 294 16.58 -8.51 0.39
N GLN A 295 15.47 -7.78 0.33
CA GLN A 295 14.16 -8.33 0.00
C GLN A 295 13.81 -8.16 -1.49
N HIS A 296 14.77 -7.77 -2.34
CA HIS A 296 14.53 -7.46 -3.76
C HIS A 296 13.36 -6.47 -3.99
N GLY A 297 13.11 -5.56 -3.06
CA GLY A 297 11.86 -4.76 -3.03
C GLY A 297 11.57 -3.99 -4.31
N VAL A 298 12.60 -3.55 -5.07
CA VAL A 298 12.44 -2.86 -6.35
C VAL A 298 11.84 -3.77 -7.42
N HIS A 299 11.99 -5.10 -7.32
CA HIS A 299 11.44 -6.07 -8.27
C HIS A 299 9.91 -5.95 -8.42
N THR A 300 9.18 -5.62 -7.32
CA THR A 300 7.74 -5.35 -7.42
C THR A 300 7.42 -4.21 -8.38
N ILE A 301 8.21 -3.12 -8.35
CA ILE A 301 8.04 -1.97 -9.25
C ILE A 301 8.40 -2.34 -10.69
N GLU A 302 9.47 -3.09 -10.88
CA GLU A 302 9.94 -3.56 -12.20
C GLU A 302 8.90 -4.46 -12.85
N HIS A 303 8.36 -5.40 -12.09
CA HIS A 303 7.31 -6.28 -12.58
C HIS A 303 6.01 -5.52 -12.86
N ALA A 304 5.62 -4.59 -11.98
CA ALA A 304 4.44 -3.74 -12.19
C ALA A 304 4.53 -2.91 -13.49
N GLU A 305 5.72 -2.37 -13.84
CA GLU A 305 5.95 -1.73 -15.14
C GLU A 305 5.88 -2.75 -16.29
N ALA A 306 6.50 -3.92 -16.12
CA ALA A 306 6.54 -4.96 -17.16
C ALA A 306 5.15 -5.48 -17.53
N ILE A 307 4.22 -5.60 -16.56
CA ILE A 307 2.82 -6.00 -16.81
C ILE A 307 1.93 -4.82 -17.23
N GLY A 308 2.48 -3.60 -17.36
CA GLY A 308 1.78 -2.43 -17.87
C GLY A 308 0.87 -1.72 -16.88
N LEU A 309 1.09 -1.90 -15.56
CA LEU A 309 0.33 -1.18 -14.52
C LEU A 309 0.64 0.32 -14.51
N GLY A 310 1.88 0.70 -14.77
CA GLY A 310 2.34 2.08 -14.79
C GLY A 310 3.76 2.20 -15.30
N THR A 311 4.41 3.34 -15.11
CA THR A 311 5.78 3.60 -15.55
C THR A 311 6.69 3.98 -14.39
N ARG A 312 7.95 3.52 -14.44
CA ARG A 312 9.00 3.94 -13.49
C ARG A 312 9.54 5.35 -13.79
N LYS A 313 9.25 5.89 -14.97
CA LYS A 313 9.69 7.23 -15.38
C LYS A 313 8.77 8.29 -14.81
N SER A 314 9.30 9.17 -13.99
CA SER A 314 8.51 10.23 -13.38
C SER A 314 9.16 11.60 -13.48
N LYS A 315 8.30 12.62 -13.61
CA LYS A 315 8.65 14.01 -13.41
C LYS A 315 8.16 14.46 -12.03
N LEU A 316 9.09 14.83 -11.16
CA LEU A 316 8.76 15.36 -9.84
C LEU A 316 8.42 16.86 -9.95
N VAL A 317 7.24 17.24 -9.42
CA VAL A 317 6.72 18.62 -9.45
C VAL A 317 6.38 19.06 -8.03
N SER A 318 7.15 20.01 -7.49
CA SER A 318 6.82 20.60 -6.18
C SER A 318 5.61 21.52 -6.30
N ILE A 319 4.69 21.40 -5.33
CA ILE A 319 3.57 22.34 -5.15
C ILE A 319 3.85 23.41 -4.08
N ASP A 320 5.01 23.34 -3.42
CA ASP A 320 5.42 24.34 -2.45
C ASP A 320 5.69 25.67 -3.16
N LYS A 321 5.27 26.76 -2.54
CA LYS A 321 5.59 28.10 -3.08
C LYS A 321 7.10 28.33 -3.00
N GLN A 322 7.69 28.73 -4.12
CA GLN A 322 9.07 29.19 -4.18
C GLN A 322 9.27 30.47 -3.37
#